data_4a80ce08a7f266addce27ee3ba4847d5
#
_entry.id   4a80ce08a7f266addce27ee3ba4847d5
#
_cell.length_a   1.000
_cell.length_b   1.000
_cell.length_c   1.000
_cell.angle_alpha   90.00
_cell.angle_beta   90.00
_cell.angle_gamma   90.00
#
_symmetry.space_group_name_H-M   'P 1'
#
loop_
_entity.id
_entity.type
_entity.pdbx_description
1 polymer ?
#
loop_
_entity_poly.entity_id
_entity_poly.type
_entity_poly.pdbx_seq_one_letter_code
_entity_poly.pdbx_strand_id
1 'polypeptide(L)'
;MSLLSLAFLLALQDQPAQPAKPAEPPKGEVGIVQPALPAPAPSQSLSFFSETFPFHWNQSQRLEINVDGLNVTSIAIGKREPRPKLLQGPDYGSRALIHVTNTSRKPRTPGFAIAVFDKEGRLLGAANGGTKIGTVKPGTTESFDLAFFQVKDRLPKGDHYVLSVELRD
;
A
#
# COMPACT_ATOMS: atom_id res chain seq x y z
N MET A 1 1.22 -53.44 37.36
CA MET A 1 2.45 -54.09 36.89
C MET A 1 2.91 -53.30 35.65
N SER A 2 4.00 -52.57 35.60
CA SER A 2 5.31 -52.62 36.17
C SER A 2 5.91 -51.23 36.14
N LEU A 3 6.50 -50.84 37.26
CA LEU A 3 7.35 -49.67 37.45
C LEU A 3 8.64 -49.84 36.60
N LEU A 4 9.12 -48.75 36.02
CA LEU A 4 10.55 -48.55 35.78
C LEU A 4 10.91 -47.08 35.91
N SER A 5 11.35 -46.77 37.13
CA SER A 5 12.17 -45.58 37.47
C SER A 5 13.51 -45.71 36.75
N LEU A 6 13.92 -44.62 36.09
CA LEU A 6 15.31 -44.43 35.74
C LEU A 6 15.76 -43.04 36.20
N ALA A 7 16.49 -43.04 37.30
CA ALA A 7 17.24 -41.93 37.84
C ALA A 7 18.41 -41.60 36.89
N PHE A 8 18.51 -40.36 36.48
CA PHE A 8 19.69 -39.84 35.80
C PHE A 8 20.49 -38.96 36.78
N LEU A 9 21.64 -39.52 37.12
CA LEU A 9 22.62 -39.03 38.08
C LEU A 9 23.29 -37.75 37.56
N LEU A 10 23.37 -36.73 38.44
CA LEU A 10 24.20 -35.55 38.27
C LEU A 10 25.67 -35.95 38.08
N ALA A 11 26.30 -35.46 37.04
CA ALA A 11 27.74 -35.33 36.92
C ALA A 11 28.07 -33.83 36.90
N LEU A 12 28.44 -33.29 38.07
CA LEU A 12 29.20 -32.05 38.15
C LEU A 12 30.58 -32.30 37.53
N GLN A 13 30.85 -31.70 36.40
CA GLN A 13 32.20 -31.57 35.88
C GLN A 13 32.77 -30.23 36.30
N ASP A 14 33.74 -30.27 37.18
CA ASP A 14 34.67 -29.19 37.47
C ASP A 14 35.39 -28.77 36.20
N GLN A 15 35.08 -27.61 35.68
CA GLN A 15 35.88 -26.96 34.65
C GLN A 15 36.98 -26.13 35.33
N PRO A 16 38.25 -26.37 35.02
CA PRO A 16 39.31 -25.51 35.50
C PRO A 16 39.23 -24.10 34.88
N ALA A 17 39.40 -23.09 35.74
CA ALA A 17 39.37 -21.69 35.34
C ALA A 17 40.40 -21.38 34.24
N GLN A 18 39.92 -20.91 33.12
CA GLN A 18 40.78 -20.37 32.06
C GLN A 18 41.40 -19.05 32.52
N PRO A 19 42.71 -18.85 32.30
CA PRO A 19 43.35 -17.59 32.62
C PRO A 19 42.77 -16.44 31.75
N ALA A 20 42.46 -15.33 32.39
CA ALA A 20 41.94 -14.13 31.78
C ALA A 20 42.88 -13.64 30.67
N LYS A 21 42.32 -13.55 29.46
CA LYS A 21 42.98 -12.96 28.29
C LYS A 21 43.19 -11.46 28.55
N PRO A 22 44.40 -10.90 28.28
CA PRO A 22 44.64 -9.47 28.43
C PRO A 22 43.66 -8.66 27.59
N ALA A 23 43.10 -7.61 28.19
CA ALA A 23 42.20 -6.68 27.50
C ALA A 23 42.96 -6.00 26.32
N GLU A 24 42.48 -6.17 25.11
CA GLU A 24 42.92 -5.39 23.96
C GLU A 24 42.57 -3.90 24.19
N PRO A 25 43.45 -2.96 23.80
CA PRO A 25 43.17 -1.54 23.91
C PRO A 25 41.98 -1.18 22.98
N PRO A 26 41.12 -0.23 23.36
CA PRO A 26 39.99 0.17 22.54
C PRO A 26 40.49 0.69 21.21
N LYS A 27 40.11 0.01 20.12
CA LYS A 27 40.28 0.50 18.77
C LYS A 27 39.47 1.80 18.65
N GLY A 28 40.18 2.90 18.37
CA GLY A 28 39.57 4.20 18.19
C GLY A 28 38.39 4.10 17.21
N GLU A 29 37.23 4.52 17.68
CA GLU A 29 36.06 4.74 16.79
C GLU A 29 36.47 5.73 15.72
N VAL A 30 36.65 5.22 14.51
CA VAL A 30 36.67 6.07 13.31
C VAL A 30 35.26 6.62 13.21
N GLY A 31 35.06 7.83 13.70
CA GLY A 31 33.81 8.55 13.54
C GLY A 31 33.46 8.60 12.07
N ILE A 32 32.48 7.78 11.65
CA ILE A 32 31.89 7.91 10.31
C ILE A 32 31.15 9.24 10.34
N VAL A 33 31.77 10.27 9.76
CA VAL A 33 31.09 11.53 9.47
C VAL A 33 30.02 11.19 8.44
N GLN A 34 28.78 10.96 8.93
CA GLN A 34 27.63 10.87 8.03
C GLN A 34 27.55 12.18 7.24
N PRO A 35 27.60 12.15 5.91
CA PRO A 35 27.37 13.35 5.13
C PRO A 35 25.99 13.91 5.53
N ALA A 36 25.93 15.18 5.87
CA ALA A 36 24.70 15.86 6.21
C ALA A 36 23.71 15.60 5.06
N LEU A 37 22.56 15.01 5.40
CA LEU A 37 21.48 14.84 4.43
C LEU A 37 21.16 16.22 3.84
N PRO A 38 21.05 16.36 2.52
CA PRO A 38 20.66 17.61 1.91
C PRO A 38 19.35 18.07 2.56
N ALA A 39 19.28 19.38 2.88
CA ALA A 39 18.07 19.96 3.43
C ALA A 39 16.88 19.55 2.55
N PRO A 40 15.74 19.12 3.15
CA PRO A 40 14.57 18.75 2.38
C PRO A 40 14.21 19.91 1.45
N ALA A 41 14.08 19.61 0.16
CA ALA A 41 13.59 20.57 -0.82
C ALA A 41 12.27 21.15 -0.31
N PRO A 42 11.99 22.45 -0.56
CA PRO A 42 10.74 23.07 -0.11
C PRO A 42 9.59 22.18 -0.56
N SER A 43 8.83 21.69 0.41
CA SER A 43 7.68 20.81 0.17
C SER A 43 6.70 21.60 -0.72
N GLN A 44 6.60 21.20 -1.98
CA GLN A 44 5.45 21.58 -2.79
C GLN A 44 4.22 21.13 -1.99
N SER A 45 3.28 22.03 -1.77
CA SER A 45 2.04 21.71 -1.07
C SER A 45 1.26 20.72 -1.92
N LEU A 46 1.51 19.45 -1.72
CA LEU A 46 0.75 18.38 -2.37
C LEU A 46 -0.63 18.38 -1.73
N SER A 47 -1.65 18.71 -2.50
CA SER A 47 -3.02 18.49 -2.07
C SER A 47 -3.23 16.98 -1.98
N PHE A 48 -3.42 16.48 -0.77
CA PHE A 48 -3.50 15.07 -0.45
C PHE A 48 -4.75 14.75 0.36
N PHE A 49 -5.36 13.60 0.05
CA PHE A 49 -6.48 13.04 0.77
C PHE A 49 -6.24 11.56 1.00
N SER A 50 -6.60 11.03 2.17
CA SER A 50 -6.57 9.60 2.45
C SER A 50 -7.59 9.25 3.52
N GLU A 51 -8.54 8.37 3.19
CA GLU A 51 -9.57 7.90 4.12
C GLU A 51 -9.94 6.44 3.88
N THR A 52 -10.61 5.85 4.88
CA THR A 52 -11.10 4.47 4.86
C THR A 52 -12.59 4.46 4.58
N PHE A 53 -13.01 3.55 3.68
CA PHE A 53 -14.39 3.38 3.26
C PHE A 53 -14.83 1.91 3.39
N PRO A 54 -16.14 1.65 3.58
CA PRO A 54 -16.68 0.29 3.53
C PRO A 54 -16.53 -0.29 2.12
N PHE A 55 -16.18 -1.56 2.04
CA PHE A 55 -15.96 -2.23 0.77
C PHE A 55 -17.23 -2.91 0.26
N HIS A 56 -17.56 -2.67 -1.01
CA HIS A 56 -18.71 -3.29 -1.70
C HIS A 56 -18.26 -3.89 -3.02
N TRP A 57 -18.18 -5.22 -3.08
CA TRP A 57 -17.75 -5.94 -4.26
C TRP A 57 -18.75 -5.82 -5.42
N ASN A 58 -18.28 -5.48 -6.62
CA ASN A 58 -19.08 -5.29 -7.84
C ASN A 58 -20.18 -4.22 -7.72
N GLN A 59 -20.08 -3.29 -6.81
CA GLN A 59 -21.03 -2.19 -6.66
C GLN A 59 -20.33 -0.85 -6.83
N SER A 60 -21.05 0.10 -7.43
CA SER A 60 -20.61 1.48 -7.50
C SER A 60 -20.98 2.20 -6.20
N GLN A 61 -20.00 2.80 -5.56
CA GLN A 61 -20.19 3.62 -4.37
C GLN A 61 -20.01 5.08 -4.75
N ARG A 62 -21.01 5.90 -4.40
CA ARG A 62 -20.91 7.35 -4.53
C ARG A 62 -19.97 7.90 -3.47
N LEU A 63 -19.08 8.79 -3.86
CA LEU A 63 -18.15 9.50 -2.99
C LEU A 63 -18.34 11.01 -3.16
N GLU A 64 -18.03 11.77 -2.11
CA GLU A 64 -18.08 13.22 -2.11
C GLU A 64 -16.75 13.78 -1.58
N ILE A 65 -15.66 13.45 -2.29
CA ILE A 65 -14.31 13.85 -1.91
C ILE A 65 -13.88 14.99 -2.81
N ASN A 66 -13.46 16.10 -2.21
CA ASN A 66 -12.87 17.23 -2.92
C ASN A 66 -11.42 17.39 -2.53
N VAL A 67 -10.52 17.32 -3.51
CA VAL A 67 -9.09 17.57 -3.34
C VAL A 67 -8.73 18.76 -4.24
N ASP A 68 -8.65 19.93 -3.66
CA ASP A 68 -8.33 21.19 -4.36
C ASP A 68 -9.04 21.38 -5.71
N GLY A 69 -10.36 21.15 -5.70
CA GLY A 69 -11.24 21.30 -6.86
C GLY A 69 -11.30 20.09 -7.79
N LEU A 70 -10.60 18.99 -7.50
CA LEU A 70 -10.88 17.70 -8.12
C LEU A 70 -11.86 16.93 -7.25
N ASN A 71 -13.05 16.67 -7.76
CA ASN A 71 -14.09 15.91 -7.08
C ASN A 71 -14.02 14.44 -7.49
N VAL A 72 -13.78 13.53 -6.53
CA VAL A 72 -13.98 12.09 -6.73
C VAL A 72 -15.45 11.80 -6.47
N THR A 73 -16.17 11.44 -7.51
CA THR A 73 -17.65 11.30 -7.47
C THR A 73 -18.11 9.88 -7.21
N SER A 74 -17.34 8.88 -7.66
CA SER A 74 -17.66 7.49 -7.39
C SER A 74 -16.46 6.56 -7.57
N ILE A 75 -16.55 5.40 -6.94
CA ILE A 75 -15.64 4.28 -7.11
C ILE A 75 -16.44 2.98 -7.26
N ALA A 76 -15.97 2.09 -8.14
CA ALA A 76 -16.48 0.73 -8.25
C ALA A 76 -15.30 -0.24 -8.23
N ILE A 77 -15.25 -1.12 -7.21
CA ILE A 77 -14.23 -2.17 -7.10
C ILE A 77 -14.89 -3.49 -7.44
N GLY A 78 -14.38 -4.17 -8.46
CA GLY A 78 -15.04 -5.38 -8.90
C GLY A 78 -14.29 -6.14 -9.99
N LYS A 79 -14.97 -7.17 -10.49
CA LYS A 79 -14.47 -7.97 -11.60
C LYS A 79 -14.48 -7.12 -12.88
N ARG A 80 -13.43 -7.23 -13.65
CA ARG A 80 -13.37 -6.61 -14.97
C ARG A 80 -14.31 -7.35 -15.91
N GLU A 81 -15.16 -6.61 -16.61
CA GLU A 81 -16.00 -7.21 -17.66
C GLU A 81 -15.11 -7.83 -18.76
N PRO A 82 -15.49 -9.02 -19.25
CA PRO A 82 -14.76 -9.65 -20.34
C PRO A 82 -14.80 -8.77 -21.59
N ARG A 83 -13.65 -8.44 -22.13
CA ARG A 83 -13.55 -7.79 -23.43
C ARG A 83 -13.92 -8.78 -24.55
N PRO A 84 -14.40 -8.30 -25.71
CA PRO A 84 -14.63 -9.17 -26.89
C PRO A 84 -13.38 -10.03 -27.17
N LYS A 85 -13.57 -11.31 -27.54
CA LYS A 85 -12.50 -12.31 -27.69
C LYS A 85 -11.34 -11.88 -28.60
N LEU A 86 -11.58 -10.98 -29.54
CA LEU A 86 -10.55 -10.46 -30.46
C LEU A 86 -9.52 -9.54 -29.79
N LEU A 87 -9.81 -9.03 -28.59
CA LEU A 87 -8.98 -8.10 -27.83
C LEU A 87 -8.58 -8.66 -26.46
N GLN A 88 -8.68 -9.98 -26.30
CA GLN A 88 -8.30 -10.65 -25.06
C GLN A 88 -6.78 -10.60 -24.87
N GLY A 89 -6.33 -9.53 -24.19
CA GLY A 89 -5.08 -9.57 -23.45
C GLY A 89 -5.24 -10.44 -22.19
N PRO A 90 -4.17 -10.63 -21.40
CA PRO A 90 -4.25 -11.38 -20.15
C PRO A 90 -5.39 -10.85 -19.27
N ASP A 91 -6.22 -11.75 -18.74
CA ASP A 91 -7.34 -11.43 -17.85
C ASP A 91 -6.79 -10.78 -16.57
N TYR A 92 -6.90 -9.47 -16.47
CA TYR A 92 -6.43 -8.69 -15.32
C TYR A 92 -7.35 -8.81 -14.08
N GLY A 93 -8.30 -9.73 -14.11
CA GLY A 93 -9.11 -10.18 -12.97
C GLY A 93 -9.98 -9.11 -12.33
N SER A 94 -9.41 -8.19 -11.60
CA SER A 94 -10.13 -7.20 -10.79
C SER A 94 -9.62 -5.79 -11.02
N ARG A 95 -10.51 -4.81 -10.88
CA ARG A 95 -10.19 -3.38 -11.07
C ARG A 95 -10.90 -2.50 -10.05
N ALA A 96 -10.38 -1.30 -9.86
CA ALA A 96 -11.14 -0.18 -9.32
C ALA A 96 -11.34 0.85 -10.43
N LEU A 97 -12.58 1.23 -10.69
CA LEU A 97 -12.94 2.30 -11.60
C LEU A 97 -13.31 3.53 -10.79
N ILE A 98 -12.53 4.59 -10.92
CA ILE A 98 -12.73 5.85 -10.20
C ILE A 98 -13.22 6.90 -11.19
N HIS A 99 -14.32 7.58 -10.87
CA HIS A 99 -14.80 8.73 -11.64
C HIS A 99 -14.47 10.02 -10.92
N VAL A 100 -13.92 10.97 -11.65
CA VAL A 100 -13.56 12.29 -11.12
C VAL A 100 -14.07 13.40 -12.02
N THR A 101 -14.39 14.55 -11.40
CA THR A 101 -14.74 15.78 -12.13
C THR A 101 -13.84 16.90 -11.64
N ASN A 102 -13.17 17.58 -12.56
CA ASN A 102 -12.39 18.75 -12.23
C ASN A 102 -13.29 19.99 -12.26
N THR A 103 -13.63 20.50 -11.06
CA THR A 103 -14.41 21.72 -10.88
C THR A 103 -13.54 22.97 -10.69
N SER A 104 -12.22 22.81 -10.64
CA SER A 104 -11.29 23.93 -10.56
C SER A 104 -11.12 24.64 -11.89
N ARG A 105 -10.51 25.80 -11.87
CA ARG A 105 -10.16 26.57 -13.08
C ARG A 105 -8.83 26.14 -13.71
N LYS A 106 -8.09 25.24 -13.05
CA LYS A 106 -6.77 24.77 -13.48
C LYS A 106 -6.84 23.31 -13.91
N PRO A 107 -6.03 22.86 -14.89
CA PRO A 107 -5.82 21.44 -15.15
C PRO A 107 -5.28 20.74 -13.89
N ARG A 108 -5.68 19.47 -13.68
CA ARG A 108 -5.25 18.68 -12.51
C ARG A 108 -4.60 17.36 -12.95
N THR A 109 -3.56 16.96 -12.25
CA THR A 109 -2.82 15.71 -12.49
C THR A 109 -2.97 14.79 -11.29
N PRO A 110 -4.09 14.03 -11.19
CA PRO A 110 -4.31 13.15 -10.04
C PRO A 110 -3.50 11.87 -10.11
N GLY A 111 -3.03 11.42 -8.93
CA GLY A 111 -2.59 10.08 -8.63
C GLY A 111 -3.53 9.42 -7.62
N PHE A 112 -3.77 8.12 -7.77
CA PHE A 112 -4.63 7.34 -6.89
C PHE A 112 -3.91 6.11 -6.38
N ALA A 113 -4.14 5.77 -5.11
CA ALA A 113 -3.77 4.49 -4.53
C ALA A 113 -4.95 3.90 -3.76
N ILE A 114 -5.16 2.59 -3.88
CA ILE A 114 -6.20 1.85 -3.19
C ILE A 114 -5.59 0.63 -2.53
N ALA A 115 -5.92 0.40 -1.26
CA ALA A 115 -5.57 -0.80 -0.53
C ALA A 115 -6.83 -1.40 0.08
N VAL A 116 -7.13 -2.68 -0.20
CA VAL A 116 -8.31 -3.40 0.28
C VAL A 116 -7.91 -4.35 1.39
N PHE A 117 -8.65 -4.32 2.48
CA PHE A 117 -8.41 -5.12 3.69
C PHE A 117 -9.62 -5.99 4.05
N ASP A 118 -9.36 -7.10 4.73
CA ASP A 118 -10.41 -7.92 5.37
C ASP A 118 -10.77 -7.41 6.77
N LYS A 119 -11.70 -8.11 7.44
CA LYS A 119 -12.16 -7.77 8.80
C LYS A 119 -11.08 -7.82 9.86
N GLU A 120 -10.04 -8.64 9.65
CA GLU A 120 -8.89 -8.76 10.53
C GLU A 120 -7.79 -7.74 10.21
N GLY A 121 -8.01 -6.83 9.27
CA GLY A 121 -7.05 -5.80 8.85
C GLY A 121 -5.90 -6.33 7.97
N ARG A 122 -6.03 -7.54 7.40
CA ARG A 122 -5.02 -8.10 6.49
C ARG A 122 -5.22 -7.54 5.09
N LEU A 123 -4.13 -7.13 4.45
CA LEU A 123 -4.15 -6.62 3.08
C LEU A 123 -4.53 -7.73 2.09
N LEU A 124 -5.62 -7.55 1.36
CA LEU A 124 -6.08 -8.45 0.32
C LEU A 124 -5.56 -8.08 -1.06
N GLY A 125 -5.36 -6.80 -1.33
CA GLY A 125 -4.83 -6.31 -2.58
C GLY A 125 -4.63 -4.81 -2.60
N ALA A 126 -3.76 -4.35 -3.49
CA ALA A 126 -3.51 -2.93 -3.72
C ALA A 126 -3.45 -2.63 -5.22
N ALA A 127 -3.89 -1.43 -5.58
CA ALA A 127 -3.81 -0.91 -6.94
C ALA A 127 -3.44 0.57 -6.89
N ASN A 128 -2.74 1.04 -7.90
CA ASN A 128 -2.45 2.45 -8.08
C ASN A 128 -2.58 2.85 -9.54
N GLY A 129 -2.73 4.15 -9.76
CA GLY A 129 -2.84 4.72 -11.09
C GLY A 129 -3.03 6.24 -11.04
N GLY A 130 -3.33 6.81 -12.17
CA GLY A 130 -3.53 8.25 -12.32
C GLY A 130 -3.27 8.72 -13.73
N THR A 131 -3.15 10.01 -13.92
CA THR A 131 -2.81 10.60 -15.21
C THR A 131 -1.36 10.27 -15.56
N LYS A 132 -1.15 9.49 -16.60
CA LYS A 132 0.18 9.15 -17.10
C LYS A 132 0.72 10.22 -18.05
N ILE A 133 -0.17 10.74 -18.89
CA ILE A 133 0.10 11.77 -19.90
C ILE A 133 -1.08 12.74 -19.90
N GLY A 134 -0.79 14.03 -19.82
CA GLY A 134 -1.83 15.07 -19.81
C GLY A 134 -2.43 15.30 -18.42
N THR A 135 -3.55 15.97 -18.39
CA THR A 135 -4.23 16.45 -17.18
C THR A 135 -5.74 16.36 -17.33
N VAL A 136 -6.47 16.25 -16.24
CA VAL A 136 -7.93 16.42 -16.21
C VAL A 136 -8.24 17.90 -16.41
N LYS A 137 -8.86 18.25 -17.54
CA LYS A 137 -9.15 19.65 -17.89
C LYS A 137 -10.25 20.23 -16.99
N PRO A 138 -10.28 21.56 -16.78
CA PRO A 138 -11.36 22.22 -16.09
C PRO A 138 -12.74 21.85 -16.69
N GLY A 139 -13.70 21.57 -15.82
CA GLY A 139 -15.08 21.22 -16.20
C GLY A 139 -15.24 19.84 -16.83
N THR A 140 -14.19 19.02 -16.93
CA THR A 140 -14.31 17.66 -17.51
C THR A 140 -14.45 16.60 -16.44
N THR A 141 -15.14 15.50 -16.82
CA THR A 141 -15.23 14.27 -16.04
C THR A 141 -14.40 13.19 -16.73
N GLU A 142 -13.55 12.51 -15.96
CA GLU A 142 -12.71 11.42 -16.45
C GLU A 142 -12.82 10.18 -15.56
N SER A 143 -12.42 9.04 -16.11
CA SER A 143 -12.45 7.76 -15.42
C SER A 143 -11.06 7.12 -15.40
N PHE A 144 -10.64 6.64 -14.22
CA PHE A 144 -9.37 5.97 -14.01
C PHE A 144 -9.59 4.50 -13.68
N ASP A 145 -8.97 3.62 -14.47
CA ASP A 145 -9.03 2.15 -14.30
C ASP A 145 -7.75 1.66 -13.64
N LEU A 146 -7.83 1.28 -12.37
CA LEU A 146 -6.73 0.76 -11.57
C LEU A 146 -6.85 -0.76 -11.47
N ALA A 147 -5.87 -1.50 -12.00
CA ALA A 147 -5.91 -2.94 -12.02
C ALA A 147 -5.25 -3.57 -10.79
N PHE A 148 -5.90 -4.58 -10.21
CA PHE A 148 -5.31 -5.44 -9.17
C PHE A 148 -4.68 -6.66 -9.86
N PHE A 149 -3.41 -6.54 -10.26
CA PHE A 149 -2.76 -7.49 -11.16
C PHE A 149 -2.57 -8.91 -10.62
N GLN A 150 -2.45 -9.09 -9.31
CA GLN A 150 -2.04 -10.38 -8.74
C GLN A 150 -3.03 -10.95 -7.72
N VAL A 151 -4.19 -10.34 -7.54
CA VAL A 151 -5.11 -10.70 -6.45
C VAL A 151 -6.53 -10.83 -6.98
N LYS A 152 -6.86 -12.00 -7.56
CA LYS A 152 -8.19 -12.24 -8.16
C LYS A 152 -9.20 -12.75 -7.13
N ASP A 153 -8.83 -13.75 -6.35
CA ASP A 153 -9.78 -14.55 -5.56
C ASP A 153 -9.98 -14.04 -4.13
N ARG A 154 -9.11 -13.15 -3.67
CA ARG A 154 -9.15 -12.61 -2.30
C ARG A 154 -9.98 -11.34 -2.19
N LEU A 155 -9.98 -10.49 -3.20
CA LEU A 155 -10.67 -9.20 -3.18
C LEU A 155 -12.15 -9.27 -2.82
N PRO A 156 -12.95 -10.27 -3.28
CA PRO A 156 -14.36 -10.38 -2.87
C PRO A 156 -14.58 -10.53 -1.36
N LYS A 157 -13.54 -10.88 -0.59
CA LYS A 157 -13.57 -11.02 0.87
C LYS A 157 -13.25 -9.70 1.60
N GLY A 158 -13.12 -8.60 0.88
CA GLY A 158 -12.86 -7.28 1.44
C GLY A 158 -13.96 -6.82 2.40
N ASP A 159 -13.54 -6.07 3.41
CA ASP A 159 -14.39 -5.43 4.40
C ASP A 159 -14.36 -3.91 4.26
N HIS A 160 -13.16 -3.38 4.10
CA HIS A 160 -12.93 -1.96 3.91
C HIS A 160 -11.77 -1.71 2.95
N TYR A 161 -11.68 -0.49 2.43
CA TYR A 161 -10.54 -0.05 1.63
C TYR A 161 -10.09 1.34 2.04
N VAL A 162 -8.80 1.61 1.86
CA VAL A 162 -8.22 2.95 1.96
C VAL A 162 -8.10 3.50 0.55
N LEU A 163 -8.63 4.69 0.31
CA LEU A 163 -8.43 5.46 -0.92
C LEU A 163 -7.54 6.66 -0.61
N SER A 164 -6.43 6.77 -1.33
CA SER A 164 -5.57 7.94 -1.30
C SER A 164 -5.60 8.64 -2.65
N VAL A 165 -5.68 9.96 -2.62
CA VAL A 165 -5.67 10.83 -3.80
C VAL A 165 -4.60 11.90 -3.59
N GLU A 166 -3.75 12.08 -4.57
CA GLU A 166 -2.69 13.09 -4.59
C GLU A 166 -2.79 13.91 -5.86
N LEU A 167 -2.69 15.23 -5.75
CA LEU A 167 -2.59 16.12 -6.90
C LEU A 167 -1.14 16.57 -7.06
N ARG A 168 -0.65 16.47 -8.30
CA ARG A 168 0.63 17.08 -8.71
C ARG A 168 0.33 18.39 -9.42
N ASP A 169 0.99 19.43 -8.97
CA ASP A 169 0.97 20.74 -9.62
C ASP A 169 1.94 20.78 -10.82
#